data_9d5b7feb8d359103c96b0c16e7726e28
#
_entry.id   9d5b7feb8d359103c96b0c16e7726e28
#
_cell.length_a   1.000
_cell.length_b   1.000
_cell.length_c   1.000
_cell.angle_alpha   90.00
_cell.angle_beta   90.00
_cell.angle_gamma   90.00
#
_symmetry.space_group_name_H-M   'P 1'
#
loop_
_entity.id
_entity.type
_entity.pdbx_description
1 polymer ?
#
loop_
_entity_poly.entity_id
_entity_poly.type
_entity_poly.pdbx_seq_one_letter_code
_entity_poly.pdbx_strand_id
1 'polypeptide(L)'
;MKYLAEYTAGPTENAMATAGAFFAFGTEQFNEKKIEGVEYHQMGMGMLCPVDTAAQLTVDLAKIHAQGIKDDVAENGLQAIIIRELNNYECYYTGDPEDAISALELYPVTEDDILKVFKNKNHDPDMRE
;
A
#
# COMPACT_ATOMS: atom_id res chain seq x y z
N MET A 1 -6.81 7.65 -12.82
CA MET A 1 -7.28 6.82 -11.71
C MET A 1 -6.22 6.82 -10.61
N LYS A 2 -6.64 7.03 -9.39
CA LYS A 2 -5.72 7.00 -8.24
C LYS A 2 -5.29 5.58 -7.89
N TYR A 3 -4.08 5.46 -7.38
CA TYR A 3 -3.59 4.24 -6.74
C TYR A 3 -3.90 4.29 -5.24
N LEU A 4 -3.84 3.13 -4.58
CA LEU A 4 -4.16 3.04 -3.15
C LEU A 4 -3.36 4.03 -2.30
N ALA A 5 -2.08 4.21 -2.60
CA ALA A 5 -1.22 5.13 -1.86
C ALA A 5 -1.76 6.58 -1.85
N GLU A 6 -2.47 6.98 -2.88
CA GLU A 6 -3.02 8.33 -2.95
C GLU A 6 -4.20 8.54 -1.99
N TYR A 7 -4.86 7.45 -1.57
CA TYR A 7 -5.91 7.52 -0.55
C TYR A 7 -5.35 7.50 0.87
N THR A 8 -4.15 6.93 1.05
CA THR A 8 -3.59 6.66 2.38
C THR A 8 -2.47 7.59 2.79
N ALA A 9 -1.82 8.29 1.85
CA ALA A 9 -0.62 9.08 2.14
C ALA A 9 -0.85 10.17 3.20
N GLY A 10 -1.89 10.99 3.03
CA GLY A 10 -2.18 12.08 3.98
C GLY A 10 -2.47 11.58 5.39
N PRO A 11 -3.44 10.65 5.55
CA PRO A 11 -3.71 10.06 6.86
C PRO A 11 -2.49 9.37 7.48
N THR A 12 -1.67 8.69 6.66
CA THR A 12 -0.46 8.03 7.15
C THR A 12 0.54 9.05 7.71
N GLU A 13 0.76 10.15 6.99
CA GLU A 13 1.65 11.21 7.47
C GLU A 13 1.17 11.78 8.80
N ASN A 14 -0.14 12.01 8.93
CA ASN A 14 -0.72 12.52 10.17
C ASN A 14 -0.56 11.54 11.33
N ALA A 15 -0.78 10.25 11.08
CA ALA A 15 -0.61 9.23 12.11
C ALA A 15 0.84 9.12 12.56
N MET A 16 1.78 9.18 11.62
CA MET A 16 3.20 9.15 11.94
C MET A 16 3.62 10.37 12.77
N ALA A 17 3.16 11.55 12.39
CA ALA A 17 3.47 12.78 13.12
C ALA A 17 2.95 12.71 14.55
N THR A 18 1.72 12.24 14.73
CA THR A 18 1.10 12.09 16.06
C THR A 18 1.87 11.10 16.92
N ALA A 19 2.35 10.00 16.33
CA ALA A 19 3.10 8.97 17.05
C ALA A 19 4.56 9.34 17.28
N GLY A 20 5.10 10.35 16.59
CA GLY A 20 6.50 10.69 16.62
C GLY A 20 7.37 9.76 15.76
N ALA A 21 6.77 9.11 14.77
CA ALA A 21 7.46 8.21 13.85
C ALA A 21 8.12 8.97 12.71
N PHE A 22 9.19 8.41 12.17
CA PHE A 22 9.90 8.99 11.04
C PHE A 22 10.61 7.90 10.24
N PHE A 23 11.03 8.25 9.03
CA PHE A 23 11.87 7.37 8.22
C PHE A 23 13.35 7.73 8.38
N ALA A 24 14.19 6.71 8.51
CA ALA A 24 15.63 6.87 8.50
C ALA A 24 16.26 5.66 7.81
N PHE A 25 17.08 5.93 6.80
CA PHE A 25 17.70 4.88 5.97
C PHE A 25 19.20 4.81 6.23
N GLY A 26 19.58 4.87 7.49
CA GLY A 26 20.96 4.77 7.93
C GLY A 26 21.15 5.40 9.28
N THR A 27 22.28 5.09 9.91
CA THR A 27 22.61 5.56 11.25
C THR A 27 22.66 7.08 11.34
N GLU A 28 23.20 7.73 10.31
CA GLU A 28 23.31 9.18 10.28
C GLU A 28 21.96 9.86 10.32
N GLN A 29 21.01 9.42 9.45
CA GLN A 29 19.65 9.97 9.43
C GLN A 29 18.93 9.71 10.75
N PHE A 30 19.11 8.52 11.32
CA PHE A 30 18.53 8.19 12.61
C PHE A 30 19.02 9.14 13.69
N ASN A 31 20.34 9.36 13.76
CA ASN A 31 20.94 10.22 14.78
C ASN A 31 20.49 11.68 14.65
N GLU A 32 20.23 12.13 13.44
CA GLU A 32 19.72 13.50 13.20
C GLU A 32 18.27 13.67 13.66
N LYS A 33 17.45 12.65 13.51
CA LYS A 33 16.00 12.74 13.75
C LYS A 33 15.58 12.28 15.14
N LYS A 34 16.36 11.42 15.78
CA LYS A 34 16.01 10.86 17.09
C LYS A 34 15.96 11.92 18.19
N ILE A 35 15.12 11.65 19.18
CA ILE A 35 15.08 12.46 20.40
C ILE A 35 15.84 11.70 21.48
N GLU A 36 16.79 12.38 22.15
CA GLU A 36 17.56 11.78 23.23
C GLU A 36 16.64 11.26 24.33
N GLY A 37 16.95 10.07 24.83
CA GLY A 37 16.19 9.44 25.91
C GLY A 37 14.95 8.67 25.44
N VAL A 38 14.63 8.70 24.15
CA VAL A 38 13.49 7.96 23.59
C VAL A 38 14.00 6.67 22.97
N GLU A 39 13.36 5.57 23.33
CA GLU A 39 13.63 4.28 22.69
C GLU A 39 12.75 4.15 21.45
N TYR A 40 13.35 3.67 20.36
CA TYR A 40 12.65 3.52 19.08
C TYR A 40 12.55 2.06 18.67
N HIS A 41 11.41 1.72 18.10
CA HIS A 41 11.14 0.40 17.54
C HIS A 41 11.19 0.51 16.02
N GLN A 42 11.80 -0.47 15.35
CA GLN A 42 11.80 -0.54 13.90
C GLN A 42 10.47 -1.13 13.42
N MET A 43 9.73 -0.33 12.67
CA MET A 43 8.42 -0.73 12.13
C MET A 43 8.54 -1.43 10.78
N GLY A 44 9.74 -1.45 10.21
CA GLY A 44 9.99 -1.97 8.85
C GLY A 44 10.03 -0.87 7.81
N MET A 45 10.62 -1.15 6.68
CA MET A 45 10.72 -0.23 5.52
C MET A 45 11.39 1.10 5.86
N GLY A 46 12.27 1.11 6.85
CA GLY A 46 12.96 2.32 7.29
C GLY A 46 12.19 3.19 8.27
N MET A 47 11.00 2.80 8.68
CA MET A 47 10.20 3.55 9.65
C MET A 47 10.60 3.21 11.07
N LEU A 48 10.80 4.25 11.87
CA LEU A 48 11.12 4.15 13.29
C LEU A 48 10.04 4.87 14.07
N CYS A 49 9.62 4.28 15.19
CA CYS A 49 8.56 4.81 16.02
C CYS A 49 8.94 4.66 17.50
N PRO A 50 8.69 5.68 18.34
CA PRO A 50 8.87 5.50 19.77
C PRO A 50 8.14 4.27 20.28
N VAL A 51 8.77 3.52 21.15
CA VAL A 51 8.21 2.27 21.69
C VAL A 51 6.83 2.51 22.30
N ASP A 52 6.65 3.64 22.97
CA ASP A 52 5.40 3.95 23.67
C ASP A 52 4.20 4.14 22.74
N THR A 53 4.43 4.52 21.51
CA THR A 53 3.35 4.80 20.53
C THR A 53 3.30 3.79 19.40
N ALA A 54 4.23 2.85 19.34
CA ALA A 54 4.35 1.91 18.21
C ALA A 54 3.10 1.04 18.04
N ALA A 55 2.54 0.53 19.14
CA ALA A 55 1.34 -0.32 19.07
C ALA A 55 0.14 0.44 18.52
N GLN A 56 -0.08 1.68 18.98
CA GLN A 56 -1.16 2.51 18.49
C GLN A 56 -0.96 2.88 17.03
N LEU A 57 0.27 3.21 16.64
CA LEU A 57 0.56 3.50 15.23
C LEU A 57 0.25 2.30 14.33
N THR A 58 0.61 1.09 14.76
CA THR A 58 0.30 -0.12 14.01
C THR A 58 -1.21 -0.27 13.77
N VAL A 59 -2.00 -0.04 14.81
CA VAL A 59 -3.47 -0.08 14.71
C VAL A 59 -3.98 1.00 13.76
N ASP A 60 -3.47 2.22 13.89
CA ASP A 60 -3.90 3.34 13.07
C ASP A 60 -3.56 3.12 11.60
N LEU A 61 -2.37 2.62 11.29
CA LEU A 61 -1.96 2.32 9.91
C LEU A 61 -2.85 1.24 9.28
N ALA A 62 -3.22 0.21 10.06
CA ALA A 62 -4.13 -0.83 9.57
C ALA A 62 -5.51 -0.24 9.24
N LYS A 63 -6.03 0.65 10.09
CA LYS A 63 -7.32 1.32 9.85
C LYS A 63 -7.26 2.24 8.62
N ILE A 64 -6.18 2.97 8.46
CA ILE A 64 -5.98 3.85 7.31
C ILE A 64 -5.95 3.04 6.03
N HIS A 65 -5.23 1.92 6.03
CA HIS A 65 -5.14 1.03 4.88
C HIS A 65 -6.52 0.46 4.52
N ALA A 66 -7.26 -0.03 5.51
CA ALA A 66 -8.61 -0.57 5.30
C ALA A 66 -9.57 0.49 4.76
N GLN A 67 -9.50 1.71 5.28
CA GLN A 67 -10.35 2.80 4.80
C GLN A 67 -9.96 3.21 3.37
N GLY A 68 -8.67 3.24 3.07
CA GLY A 68 -8.19 3.52 1.72
C GLY A 68 -8.71 2.51 0.70
N ILE A 69 -8.73 1.23 1.06
CA ILE A 69 -9.29 0.18 0.20
C ILE A 69 -10.78 0.43 -0.04
N LYS A 70 -11.54 0.76 1.01
CA LYS A 70 -12.97 1.07 0.86
C LYS A 70 -13.20 2.25 -0.08
N ASP A 71 -12.41 3.30 0.08
CA ASP A 71 -12.53 4.50 -0.75
C ASP A 71 -12.18 4.18 -2.21
N ASP A 72 -11.14 3.40 -2.43
CA ASP A 72 -10.72 2.96 -3.76
C ASP A 72 -11.83 2.15 -4.44
N VAL A 73 -12.39 1.17 -3.73
CA VAL A 73 -13.47 0.34 -4.27
C VAL A 73 -14.71 1.18 -4.59
N ALA A 74 -15.06 2.11 -3.69
CA ALA A 74 -16.22 2.96 -3.89
C ALA A 74 -16.07 3.89 -5.11
N GLU A 75 -14.87 4.41 -5.33
CA GLU A 75 -14.61 5.33 -6.43
C GLU A 75 -14.42 4.62 -7.76
N ASN A 76 -13.69 3.52 -7.78
CA ASN A 76 -13.21 2.92 -9.03
C ASN A 76 -13.89 1.60 -9.41
N GLY A 77 -14.41 0.85 -8.44
CA GLY A 77 -14.96 -0.49 -8.67
C GLY A 77 -13.87 -1.56 -8.79
N LEU A 78 -14.25 -2.80 -8.46
CA LEU A 78 -13.29 -3.91 -8.36
C LEU A 78 -12.65 -4.28 -9.68
N GLN A 79 -13.43 -4.31 -10.77
CA GLN A 79 -12.87 -4.70 -12.07
C GLN A 79 -11.81 -3.70 -12.54
N ALA A 80 -12.10 -2.40 -12.42
CA ALA A 80 -11.14 -1.36 -12.80
C ALA A 80 -9.88 -1.43 -11.94
N ILE A 81 -10.03 -1.73 -10.66
CA ILE A 81 -8.89 -1.89 -9.74
C ILE A 81 -8.02 -3.07 -10.16
N ILE A 82 -8.62 -4.20 -10.49
CA ILE A 82 -7.87 -5.37 -10.96
C ILE A 82 -7.08 -5.02 -12.22
N ILE A 83 -7.72 -4.38 -13.19
CA ILE A 83 -7.06 -3.98 -14.44
C ILE A 83 -5.91 -3.01 -14.14
N ARG A 84 -6.13 -2.05 -13.26
CA ARG A 84 -5.11 -1.09 -12.87
C ARG A 84 -3.85 -1.78 -12.32
N GLU A 85 -4.04 -2.76 -11.41
CA GLU A 85 -2.90 -3.45 -10.81
C GLU A 85 -2.22 -4.42 -11.77
N LEU A 86 -2.99 -5.07 -12.64
CA LEU A 86 -2.38 -5.91 -13.69
C LEU A 86 -1.50 -5.07 -14.62
N ASN A 87 -1.92 -3.86 -14.96
CA ASN A 87 -1.13 -2.95 -15.78
C ASN A 87 0.04 -2.35 -15.01
N ASN A 88 -0.18 -2.00 -13.75
CA ASN A 88 0.85 -1.40 -12.90
C ASN A 88 2.07 -2.31 -12.74
N TYR A 89 1.84 -3.62 -12.65
CA TYR A 89 2.91 -4.62 -12.52
C TYR A 89 3.27 -5.27 -13.84
N GLU A 90 2.79 -4.72 -14.96
CA GLU A 90 3.10 -5.20 -16.31
C GLU A 90 2.81 -6.69 -16.51
N CYS A 91 1.75 -7.19 -15.86
CA CYS A 91 1.42 -8.62 -15.87
C CYS A 91 1.11 -9.14 -17.27
N TYR A 92 0.50 -8.32 -18.11
CA TYR A 92 0.22 -8.73 -19.50
C TYR A 92 1.49 -8.85 -20.32
N TYR A 93 2.49 -8.04 -20.02
CA TYR A 93 3.78 -8.06 -20.70
C TYR A 93 4.60 -9.29 -20.30
N THR A 94 4.67 -9.58 -19.00
CA THR A 94 5.48 -10.69 -18.48
C THR A 94 4.77 -12.04 -18.56
N GLY A 95 3.43 -12.04 -18.64
CA GLY A 95 2.63 -13.26 -18.58
C GLY A 95 2.45 -13.80 -17.17
N ASP A 96 2.78 -13.01 -16.15
CA ASP A 96 2.74 -13.44 -14.73
C ASP A 96 1.90 -12.47 -13.91
N PRO A 97 0.74 -12.91 -13.35
CA PRO A 97 -0.13 -12.06 -12.55
C PRO A 97 0.21 -12.00 -11.06
N GLU A 98 1.26 -12.67 -10.61
CA GLU A 98 1.56 -12.84 -9.17
C GLU A 98 1.69 -11.53 -8.40
N ASP A 99 2.36 -10.53 -8.97
CA ASP A 99 2.55 -9.26 -8.28
C ASP A 99 1.23 -8.52 -8.07
N ALA A 100 0.33 -8.59 -9.05
CA ALA A 100 -1.01 -8.00 -8.92
C ALA A 100 -1.84 -8.76 -7.88
N ILE A 101 -1.76 -10.08 -7.85
CA ILE A 101 -2.45 -10.91 -6.87
C ILE A 101 -2.00 -10.51 -5.46
N SER A 102 -0.69 -10.37 -5.25
CA SER A 102 -0.15 -9.95 -3.96
C SER A 102 -0.61 -8.54 -3.56
N ALA A 103 -0.63 -7.61 -4.52
CA ALA A 103 -1.04 -6.24 -4.26
C ALA A 103 -2.51 -6.13 -3.87
N LEU A 104 -3.35 -7.06 -4.33
CA LEU A 104 -4.79 -7.05 -4.08
C LEU A 104 -5.21 -7.99 -2.95
N GLU A 105 -4.27 -8.51 -2.19
CA GLU A 105 -4.51 -9.51 -1.14
C GLU A 105 -5.59 -9.07 -0.14
N LEU A 106 -5.62 -7.80 0.23
CA LEU A 106 -6.57 -7.27 1.22
C LEU A 106 -7.83 -6.69 0.60
N TYR A 107 -7.97 -6.72 -0.72
CA TYR A 107 -9.17 -6.29 -1.41
C TYR A 107 -10.21 -7.41 -1.41
N PRO A 108 -11.50 -7.10 -1.52
CA PRO A 108 -12.56 -8.13 -1.56
C PRO A 108 -12.65 -8.79 -2.94
N VAL A 109 -11.54 -9.35 -3.39
CA VAL A 109 -11.43 -10.09 -4.65
C VAL A 109 -10.71 -11.41 -4.37
N THR A 110 -11.03 -12.43 -5.17
CA THR A 110 -10.33 -13.71 -5.10
C THR A 110 -9.25 -13.77 -6.18
N GLU A 111 -8.32 -14.70 -6.01
CA GLU A 111 -7.33 -14.99 -7.05
C GLU A 111 -8.02 -15.34 -8.37
N ASP A 112 -9.11 -16.11 -8.32
CA ASP A 112 -9.91 -16.45 -9.52
C ASP A 112 -10.44 -15.21 -10.22
N ASP A 113 -10.91 -14.22 -9.46
CA ASP A 113 -11.41 -12.97 -10.04
C ASP A 113 -10.31 -12.27 -10.84
N ILE A 114 -9.11 -12.21 -10.27
CA ILE A 114 -7.96 -11.58 -10.91
C ILE A 114 -7.55 -12.37 -12.17
N LEU A 115 -7.51 -13.71 -12.06
CA LEU A 115 -7.13 -14.56 -13.18
C LEU A 115 -8.12 -14.47 -14.33
N LYS A 116 -9.42 -14.34 -14.05
CA LYS A 116 -10.43 -14.15 -15.09
C LYS A 116 -10.19 -12.87 -15.89
N VAL A 117 -9.91 -11.78 -15.19
CA VAL A 117 -9.60 -10.50 -15.83
C VAL A 117 -8.29 -10.61 -16.62
N PHE A 118 -7.28 -11.22 -16.02
CA PHE A 118 -5.96 -11.40 -16.65
C PHE A 118 -6.06 -12.18 -17.96
N LYS A 119 -6.86 -13.24 -17.99
CA LYS A 119 -7.03 -14.08 -19.16
C LYS A 119 -7.85 -13.40 -20.26
N ASN A 120 -8.66 -12.42 -19.91
CA ASN A 120 -9.48 -11.69 -20.86
C ASN A 120 -8.77 -10.40 -21.29
N LYS A 121 -7.88 -10.53 -22.27
CA LYS A 121 -7.06 -9.41 -22.75
C LYS A 121 -7.84 -8.24 -23.34
N ASN A 122 -9.13 -8.42 -23.60
CA ASN A 122 -9.99 -7.35 -24.13
C ASN A 122 -10.19 -6.22 -23.12
N HIS A 123 -9.85 -6.43 -21.85
CA HIS A 123 -9.90 -5.39 -20.83
C HIS A 123 -8.72 -4.43 -20.89
N ASP A 124 -7.64 -4.82 -21.56
CA ASP A 124 -6.45 -3.99 -21.69
C ASP A 124 -6.41 -3.37 -23.08
N PRO A 125 -6.58 -2.03 -23.19
CA PRO A 125 -6.57 -1.36 -24.50
C PRO A 125 -5.28 -1.58 -25.28
N ASP A 126 -4.15 -1.72 -24.59
CA ASP A 126 -2.85 -1.91 -25.23
C ASP A 126 -2.69 -3.32 -25.83
N MET A 127 -3.47 -4.27 -25.36
CA MET A 127 -3.45 -5.66 -25.82
C MET A 127 -4.52 -5.94 -26.86
N ARG A 128 -5.39 -4.98 -27.13
CA ARG A 128 -6.49 -5.12 -28.06
C ARG A 128 -6.08 -4.61 -29.42
N GLU A 129 -6.06 -5.46 -30.37
CA GLU A 129 -5.66 -5.10 -31.73
C GLU A 129 -6.81 -5.25 -32.72
#